data_a5cb564806beff7efe6c168087e6859d
#
_entry.id   a5cb564806beff7efe6c168087e6859d
#
_cell.length_a   1.000
_cell.length_b   1.000
_cell.length_c   1.000
_cell.angle_alpha   90.00
_cell.angle_beta   90.00
_cell.angle_gamma   90.00
#
_symmetry.space_group_name_H-M   'P 1'
#
loop_
_entity.id
_entity.type
_entity.pdbx_description
1 polymer ?
#
loop_
_entity_poly.entity_id
_entity_poly.type
_entity_poly.pdbx_seq_one_letter_code
_entity_poly.pdbx_strand_id
1 'polypeptide(L)'
;MGPALLPESLERIRPAEVLRVIREGRQATQMAGYASVLSEAEMQALADWVRTPVTPAPRWSEADIRASRSVTPVPPDEPNRPVWDADPMNLFIVVEAGDHHITLLDGDKLSAIARFPSRFALHGGPKFTLDGRYVFFGSRDGWITKYDLYRLRVVAEVRAGLNMRNVAVSADGRW
;
A
#
# COMPACT_ATOMS: atom_id res chain seq x y z
N MET A 1 -7.21 -2.83 -7.60
CA MET A 1 -6.18 -3.76 -8.17
C MET A 1 -5.47 -4.47 -7.02
N GLY A 2 -5.15 -5.78 -7.14
CA GLY A 2 -4.46 -6.58 -6.14
C GLY A 2 -2.93 -6.53 -6.27
N PRO A 3 -2.18 -7.11 -5.33
CA PRO A 3 -0.76 -7.35 -5.53
C PRO A 3 -0.56 -8.18 -6.80
N ALA A 4 0.64 -8.08 -7.39
CA ALA A 4 0.97 -8.89 -8.56
C ALA A 4 0.72 -10.38 -8.24
N LEU A 5 -0.10 -11.05 -9.06
CA LEU A 5 -0.36 -12.48 -8.96
C LEU A 5 0.81 -13.25 -9.59
N LEU A 6 1.98 -13.12 -8.98
CA LEU A 6 3.15 -13.87 -9.38
C LEU A 6 3.17 -15.23 -8.65
N PRO A 7 3.59 -16.33 -9.31
CA PRO A 7 3.69 -17.65 -8.70
C PRO A 7 4.46 -17.62 -7.37
N GLU A 8 5.56 -16.84 -7.29
CA GLU A 8 6.37 -16.69 -6.08
C GLU A 8 5.59 -16.03 -4.93
N SER A 9 4.64 -15.16 -5.24
CA SER A 9 3.75 -14.54 -4.25
C SER A 9 2.72 -15.52 -3.70
N LEU A 10 2.46 -16.62 -4.43
CA LEU A 10 1.46 -17.65 -4.11
C LEU A 10 2.07 -18.94 -3.58
N GLU A 11 3.39 -19.08 -3.51
CA GLU A 11 4.08 -20.31 -3.08
C GLU A 11 3.60 -20.88 -1.74
N ARG A 12 3.26 -19.99 -0.81
CA ARG A 12 2.80 -20.39 0.54
C ARG A 12 1.33 -20.82 0.58
N ILE A 13 0.59 -20.63 -0.52
CA ILE A 13 -0.82 -20.94 -0.60
C ILE A 13 -0.96 -22.31 -1.28
N ARG A 14 -1.60 -23.27 -0.62
CA ARG A 14 -1.84 -24.59 -1.20
C ARG A 14 -2.75 -24.49 -2.44
N PRO A 15 -2.58 -25.34 -3.47
CA PRO A 15 -3.42 -25.30 -4.69
C PRO A 15 -4.93 -25.31 -4.41
N ALA A 16 -5.38 -26.19 -3.52
CA ALA A 16 -6.79 -26.25 -3.11
C ALA A 16 -7.30 -24.97 -2.47
N GLU A 17 -6.44 -24.24 -1.77
CA GLU A 17 -6.79 -22.94 -1.17
C GLU A 17 -6.91 -21.85 -2.23
N VAL A 18 -6.08 -21.86 -3.28
CA VAL A 18 -6.22 -20.93 -4.42
C VAL A 18 -7.58 -21.12 -5.08
N LEU A 19 -7.96 -22.35 -5.38
CA LEU A 19 -9.26 -22.68 -5.98
C LEU A 19 -10.41 -22.24 -5.06
N ARG A 20 -10.31 -22.51 -3.76
CA ARG A 20 -11.31 -22.08 -2.78
C ARG A 20 -11.48 -20.56 -2.77
N VAL A 21 -10.37 -19.80 -2.78
CA VAL A 21 -10.41 -18.33 -2.81
C VAL A 21 -11.03 -17.81 -4.11
N ILE A 22 -10.79 -18.42 -5.25
CA ILE A 22 -11.45 -18.05 -6.51
C ILE A 22 -12.96 -18.33 -6.41
N ARG A 23 -13.35 -19.47 -5.87
CA ARG A 23 -14.75 -19.87 -5.74
C ARG A 23 -15.53 -18.97 -4.76
N GLU A 24 -15.01 -18.77 -3.57
CA GLU A 24 -15.71 -18.18 -2.43
C GLU A 24 -15.35 -16.72 -2.17
N GLY A 25 -14.25 -16.25 -2.74
CA GLY A 25 -13.67 -14.95 -2.40
C GLY A 25 -12.95 -14.94 -1.05
N ARG A 26 -12.68 -13.77 -0.55
CA ARG A 26 -12.16 -13.54 0.82
C ARG A 26 -13.04 -12.57 1.56
N GLN A 27 -13.58 -12.98 2.67
CA GLN A 27 -14.37 -12.13 3.56
C GLN A 27 -13.56 -10.90 3.99
N ALA A 28 -14.23 -9.78 4.15
CA ALA A 28 -13.67 -8.48 4.53
C ALA A 28 -12.53 -7.99 3.60
N THR A 29 -12.53 -8.40 2.34
CA THR A 29 -11.63 -7.91 1.29
C THR A 29 -12.41 -7.61 0.01
N GLN A 30 -11.75 -6.98 -0.97
CA GLN A 30 -12.33 -6.74 -2.31
C GLN A 30 -12.30 -7.99 -3.22
N MET A 31 -11.79 -9.13 -2.74
CA MET A 31 -11.78 -10.37 -3.52
C MET A 31 -13.17 -11.03 -3.46
N ALA A 32 -13.97 -10.79 -4.47
CA ALA A 32 -15.27 -11.45 -4.64
C ALA A 32 -15.10 -12.94 -4.96
N GLY A 33 -16.10 -13.73 -4.64
CA GLY A 33 -16.20 -15.11 -5.12
C GLY A 33 -16.78 -15.17 -6.52
N TYR A 34 -16.32 -16.10 -7.33
CA TYR A 34 -16.68 -16.23 -8.73
C TYR A 34 -17.55 -17.45 -9.04
N ALA A 35 -17.99 -18.21 -8.04
CA ALA A 35 -18.80 -19.40 -8.21
C ALA A 35 -20.13 -19.18 -8.96
N SER A 36 -20.66 -17.94 -8.94
CA SER A 36 -21.90 -17.58 -9.63
C SER A 36 -21.70 -17.19 -11.10
N VAL A 37 -20.45 -16.95 -11.53
CA VAL A 37 -20.14 -16.43 -12.88
C VAL A 37 -19.17 -17.31 -13.68
N LEU A 38 -18.43 -18.20 -13.02
CA LEU A 38 -17.47 -19.11 -13.62
C LEU A 38 -17.83 -20.56 -13.31
N SER A 39 -17.65 -21.44 -14.28
CA SER A 39 -17.73 -22.88 -14.10
C SER A 39 -16.57 -23.42 -13.27
N GLU A 40 -16.70 -24.62 -12.69
CA GLU A 40 -15.63 -25.29 -11.95
C GLU A 40 -14.37 -25.48 -12.81
N ALA A 41 -14.53 -25.80 -14.10
CA ALA A 41 -13.41 -25.97 -15.02
C ALA A 41 -12.66 -24.66 -15.27
N GLU A 42 -13.37 -23.55 -15.41
CA GLU A 42 -12.75 -22.22 -15.56
C GLU A 42 -12.04 -21.78 -14.28
N MET A 43 -12.64 -22.00 -13.11
CA MET A 43 -12.02 -21.71 -11.83
C MET A 43 -10.74 -22.55 -11.60
N GLN A 44 -10.78 -23.81 -11.98
CA GLN A 44 -9.59 -24.68 -11.92
C GLN A 44 -8.51 -24.19 -12.87
N ALA A 45 -8.87 -23.87 -14.12
CA ALA A 45 -7.93 -23.32 -15.11
C ALA A 45 -7.26 -22.03 -14.62
N LEU A 46 -8.02 -21.14 -13.98
CA LEU A 46 -7.47 -19.92 -13.35
C LEU A 46 -6.53 -20.24 -12.20
N ALA A 47 -6.89 -21.20 -11.33
CA ALA A 47 -6.05 -21.62 -10.21
C ALA A 47 -4.71 -22.18 -10.69
N ASP A 48 -4.70 -22.92 -11.78
CA ASP A 48 -3.49 -23.47 -12.40
C ASP A 48 -2.69 -22.37 -13.10
N TRP A 49 -3.38 -21.47 -13.83
CA TRP A 49 -2.74 -20.37 -14.55
C TRP A 49 -1.99 -19.41 -13.64
N VAL A 50 -2.57 -18.97 -12.53
CA VAL A 50 -1.91 -18.04 -11.59
C VAL A 50 -0.68 -18.65 -10.90
N ARG A 51 -0.50 -19.95 -10.99
CA ARG A 51 0.66 -20.71 -10.48
C ARG A 51 1.68 -21.05 -11.56
N THR A 52 1.34 -20.83 -12.82
CA THR A 52 2.24 -21.09 -13.94
C THR A 52 3.37 -20.07 -13.96
N PRO A 53 4.64 -20.48 -13.98
CA PRO A 53 5.76 -19.56 -14.05
C PRO A 53 5.68 -18.65 -15.26
N VAL A 54 5.89 -17.36 -15.06
CA VAL A 54 5.95 -16.36 -16.13
C VAL A 54 7.36 -16.36 -16.73
N THR A 55 7.46 -16.51 -18.04
CA THR A 55 8.76 -16.54 -18.75
C THR A 55 8.81 -15.45 -19.83
N PRO A 56 9.78 -14.52 -19.78
CA PRO A 56 10.74 -14.31 -18.69
C PRO A 56 10.07 -13.80 -17.40
N ALA A 57 10.62 -14.16 -16.24
CA ALA A 57 10.11 -13.67 -14.97
C ALA A 57 10.16 -12.13 -14.93
N PRO A 58 9.09 -11.47 -14.46
CA PRO A 58 9.07 -10.01 -14.31
C PRO A 58 10.23 -9.55 -13.42
N ARG A 59 10.93 -8.51 -13.87
CA ARG A 59 12.04 -7.90 -13.12
C ARG A 59 11.73 -6.44 -12.88
N TRP A 60 12.24 -5.93 -11.77
CA TRP A 60 12.18 -4.52 -11.41
C TRP A 60 13.59 -4.09 -11.05
N SER A 61 14.24 -3.42 -11.97
CA SER A 61 15.66 -3.03 -11.86
C SER A 61 15.82 -1.74 -11.07
N GLU A 62 17.07 -1.41 -10.71
CA GLU A 62 17.37 -0.12 -10.11
C GLU A 62 17.00 1.05 -11.05
N ALA A 63 17.15 0.87 -12.37
CA ALA A 63 16.72 1.88 -13.34
C ALA A 63 15.21 2.12 -13.29
N ASP A 64 14.40 1.05 -13.16
CA ASP A 64 12.95 1.16 -13.00
C ASP A 64 12.57 1.86 -11.68
N ILE A 65 13.27 1.53 -10.58
CA ILE A 65 13.09 2.20 -9.29
C ILE A 65 13.33 3.69 -9.44
N ARG A 66 14.46 4.09 -10.03
CA ARG A 66 14.81 5.50 -10.25
C ARG A 66 13.81 6.20 -11.15
N ALA A 67 13.38 5.56 -12.25
CA ALA A 67 12.40 6.11 -13.18
C ALA A 67 11.00 6.29 -12.55
N SER A 68 10.64 5.44 -11.60
CA SER A 68 9.34 5.54 -10.91
C SER A 68 9.27 6.63 -9.85
N ARG A 69 10.43 7.22 -9.48
CA ARG A 69 10.50 8.18 -8.39
C ARG A 69 9.91 9.52 -8.80
N SER A 70 8.96 10.01 -8.03
CA SER A 70 8.43 11.37 -8.09
C SER A 70 8.69 12.11 -6.79
N VAL A 71 8.99 13.41 -6.89
CA VAL A 71 9.20 14.29 -5.73
C VAL A 71 8.51 15.61 -6.00
N THR A 72 7.66 16.02 -5.07
CA THR A 72 7.09 17.37 -5.07
C THR A 72 8.03 18.28 -4.27
N PRO A 73 8.60 19.30 -4.86
CA PRO A 73 9.48 20.22 -4.15
C PRO A 73 8.75 20.88 -2.97
N VAL A 74 9.43 20.97 -1.84
CA VAL A 74 8.97 21.71 -0.67
C VAL A 74 9.61 23.09 -0.75
N PRO A 75 8.83 24.19 -0.77
CA PRO A 75 9.38 25.54 -0.77
C PRO A 75 10.29 25.75 0.45
N PRO A 76 11.46 26.38 0.29
CA PRO A 76 12.41 26.57 1.38
C PRO A 76 11.89 27.47 2.50
N ASP A 77 10.94 28.34 2.20
CA ASP A 77 10.26 29.27 3.11
C ASP A 77 8.96 28.70 3.69
N GLU A 78 8.62 27.45 3.39
CA GLU A 78 7.41 26.83 3.90
C GLU A 78 7.49 26.67 5.43
N PRO A 79 6.51 27.21 6.19
CA PRO A 79 6.56 27.16 7.65
C PRO A 79 6.60 25.72 8.18
N ASN A 80 7.47 25.44 9.13
CA ASN A 80 7.58 24.11 9.76
C ASN A 80 6.56 23.94 10.90
N ARG A 81 5.28 24.11 10.60
CA ARG A 81 4.17 23.90 11.54
C ARG A 81 2.96 23.30 10.83
N PRO A 82 2.13 22.50 11.52
CA PRO A 82 0.91 21.97 10.94
C PRO A 82 -0.07 23.05 10.44
N VAL A 83 -0.85 22.70 9.41
CA VAL A 83 -2.00 23.52 8.93
C VAL A 83 -3.30 23.18 9.65
N TRP A 84 -3.24 22.30 10.63
CA TRP A 84 -4.34 21.83 11.46
C TRP A 84 -4.03 22.06 12.95
N ASP A 85 -5.08 22.00 13.77
CA ASP A 85 -5.00 22.21 15.22
C ASP A 85 -5.53 20.95 15.94
N ALA A 86 -4.59 20.08 16.32
CA ALA A 86 -4.81 18.85 17.10
C ALA A 86 -3.55 18.51 17.87
N ASP A 87 -3.64 17.64 18.89
CA ASP A 87 -2.46 17.12 19.58
C ASP A 87 -1.66 16.16 18.66
N PRO A 88 -0.41 16.51 18.29
CA PRO A 88 0.41 15.63 17.44
C PRO A 88 0.66 14.25 18.04
N MET A 89 0.59 14.13 19.39
CA MET A 89 0.80 12.86 20.08
C MET A 89 -0.46 11.98 20.12
N ASN A 90 -1.62 12.52 19.74
CA ASN A 90 -2.90 11.81 19.70
C ASN A 90 -3.52 11.82 18.29
N LEU A 91 -2.70 11.62 17.28
CA LEU A 91 -3.15 11.45 15.90
C LEU A 91 -3.28 9.97 15.54
N PHE A 92 -4.31 9.62 14.79
CA PHE A 92 -4.48 8.29 14.23
C PHE A 92 -4.36 8.31 12.71
N ILE A 93 -3.61 7.35 12.18
CA ILE A 93 -3.61 7.02 10.76
C ILE A 93 -4.56 5.84 10.56
N VAL A 94 -5.69 6.10 9.95
CA VAL A 94 -6.68 5.07 9.63
C VAL A 94 -6.49 4.64 8.18
N VAL A 95 -6.09 3.38 7.97
CA VAL A 95 -5.94 2.79 6.64
C VAL A 95 -7.27 2.15 6.22
N GLU A 96 -7.92 2.76 5.25
CA GLU A 96 -9.19 2.30 4.68
C GLU A 96 -8.90 1.33 3.51
N ALA A 97 -8.63 0.08 3.84
CA ALA A 97 -8.21 -0.92 2.85
C ALA A 97 -9.31 -1.26 1.81
N GLY A 98 -10.59 -1.01 2.15
CA GLY A 98 -11.73 -1.31 1.29
C GLY A 98 -11.86 -0.40 0.08
N ASP A 99 -11.49 0.86 0.20
CA ASP A 99 -11.61 1.87 -0.87
C ASP A 99 -10.30 2.61 -1.18
N HIS A 100 -9.19 2.14 -0.60
CA HIS A 100 -7.83 2.66 -0.84
C HIS A 100 -7.66 4.13 -0.45
N HIS A 101 -8.09 4.48 0.75
CA HIS A 101 -7.86 5.79 1.34
C HIS A 101 -7.10 5.69 2.66
N ILE A 102 -6.61 6.83 3.09
CA ILE A 102 -6.06 7.06 4.42
C ILE A 102 -6.80 8.24 5.01
N THR A 103 -7.23 8.09 6.26
CA THR A 103 -7.76 9.20 7.06
C THR A 103 -6.78 9.53 8.17
N LEU A 104 -6.38 10.80 8.26
CA LEU A 104 -5.75 11.38 9.43
C LEU A 104 -6.84 11.84 10.38
N LEU A 105 -6.87 11.29 11.59
CA LEU A 105 -7.89 11.52 12.59
C LEU A 105 -7.29 12.25 13.80
N ASP A 106 -7.98 13.28 14.29
CA ASP A 106 -7.76 13.88 15.60
C ASP A 106 -8.30 12.92 16.67
N GLY A 107 -7.41 12.40 17.52
CA GLY A 107 -7.77 11.41 18.53
C GLY A 107 -8.56 11.99 19.72
N ASP A 108 -8.45 13.30 19.97
CA ASP A 108 -9.19 13.95 21.04
C ASP A 108 -10.65 14.20 20.64
N LYS A 109 -10.84 14.68 19.40
CA LYS A 109 -12.16 15.04 18.88
C LYS A 109 -12.83 13.90 18.12
N LEU A 110 -12.11 12.82 17.82
CA LEU A 110 -12.54 11.70 16.95
C LEU A 110 -13.10 12.18 15.61
N SER A 111 -12.48 13.18 15.04
CA SER A 111 -12.87 13.80 13.79
C SER A 111 -11.75 13.75 12.74
N ALA A 112 -12.13 13.62 11.47
CA ALA A 112 -11.15 13.59 10.39
C ALA A 112 -10.52 14.98 10.18
N ILE A 113 -9.18 15.02 10.16
CA ILE A 113 -8.40 16.20 9.78
C ILE A 113 -8.26 16.24 8.25
N ALA A 114 -7.95 15.07 7.66
CA ALA A 114 -7.80 14.91 6.22
C ALA A 114 -8.12 13.48 5.81
N ARG A 115 -8.61 13.31 4.58
CA ARG A 115 -8.80 12.02 3.92
C ARG A 115 -8.24 12.11 2.51
N PHE A 116 -7.39 11.17 2.12
CA PHE A 116 -6.71 11.20 0.84
C PHE A 116 -6.56 9.79 0.25
N PRO A 117 -6.51 9.65 -1.09
CA PRO A 117 -6.33 8.36 -1.73
C PRO A 117 -4.94 7.79 -1.41
N SER A 118 -4.88 6.50 -1.19
CA SER A 118 -3.63 5.75 -1.00
C SER A 118 -3.27 4.94 -2.24
N ARG A 119 -2.03 4.46 -2.27
CA ARG A 119 -1.65 3.37 -3.14
C ARG A 119 -2.39 2.11 -2.73
N PHE A 120 -2.41 1.14 -3.64
CA PHE A 120 -3.17 -0.08 -3.48
C PHE A 120 -2.66 -0.95 -2.31
N ALA A 121 -3.59 -1.52 -1.55
CA ALA A 121 -3.34 -2.51 -0.50
C ALA A 121 -2.14 -2.16 0.39
N LEU A 122 -2.24 -1.08 1.14
CA LEU A 122 -1.21 -0.71 2.13
C LEU A 122 -0.95 -1.89 3.07
N HIS A 123 0.31 -2.16 3.34
CA HIS A 123 0.74 -3.27 4.16
C HIS A 123 1.93 -2.87 5.05
N GLY A 124 1.97 -3.46 6.25
CA GLY A 124 2.85 -2.97 7.29
C GLY A 124 2.34 -1.64 7.87
N GLY A 125 2.61 -1.36 9.12
CA GLY A 125 2.17 -0.10 9.73
C GLY A 125 2.87 1.12 9.12
N PRO A 126 2.23 2.30 9.15
CA PRO A 126 2.88 3.57 8.82
C PRO A 126 4.17 3.77 9.62
N LYS A 127 5.16 4.42 9.03
CA LYS A 127 6.44 4.73 9.67
C LYS A 127 6.64 6.23 9.67
N PHE A 128 6.89 6.79 10.84
CA PHE A 128 7.07 8.23 11.02
C PHE A 128 8.55 8.60 11.08
N THR A 129 8.88 9.81 10.63
CA THR A 129 10.15 10.44 10.99
C THR A 129 10.15 10.81 12.46
N LEU A 130 11.34 10.96 13.06
CA LEU A 130 11.48 11.25 14.48
C LEU A 130 10.81 12.56 14.91
N ASP A 131 10.76 13.55 14.01
CA ASP A 131 10.09 14.84 14.21
C ASP A 131 8.57 14.77 14.04
N GLY A 132 8.01 13.60 13.68
CA GLY A 132 6.57 13.42 13.47
C GLY A 132 6.00 14.13 12.23
N ARG A 133 6.82 14.83 11.43
CA ARG A 133 6.33 15.59 10.27
C ARG A 133 5.97 14.68 9.10
N TYR A 134 6.79 13.70 8.79
CA TYR A 134 6.55 12.83 7.64
C TYR A 134 6.13 11.43 8.06
N VAL A 135 5.24 10.85 7.29
CA VAL A 135 4.84 9.45 7.42
C VAL A 135 5.05 8.72 6.09
N PHE A 136 5.51 7.47 6.18
CA PHE A 136 5.74 6.60 5.04
C PHE A 136 4.74 5.47 5.06
N PHE A 137 4.16 5.20 3.89
CA PHE A 137 3.25 4.10 3.64
C PHE A 137 3.86 3.15 2.62
N GLY A 138 3.77 1.85 2.90
CA GLY A 138 4.16 0.82 1.97
C GLY A 138 2.95 0.09 1.39
N SER A 139 2.93 -0.15 0.08
CA SER A 139 1.86 -0.88 -0.59
C SER A 139 2.32 -2.22 -1.14
N ARG A 140 1.41 -3.19 -1.23
CA ARG A 140 1.71 -4.56 -1.69
C ARG A 140 2.21 -4.64 -3.12
N ASP A 141 1.91 -3.66 -3.95
CA ASP A 141 2.40 -3.53 -5.32
C ASP A 141 3.75 -2.78 -5.43
N GLY A 142 4.42 -2.60 -4.29
CA GLY A 142 5.80 -2.14 -4.20
C GLY A 142 6.01 -0.63 -4.10
N TRP A 143 4.96 0.16 -3.96
CA TRP A 143 5.11 1.61 -3.80
C TRP A 143 5.39 2.01 -2.36
N ILE A 144 6.26 3.00 -2.21
CA ILE A 144 6.48 3.75 -0.98
C ILE A 144 6.02 5.17 -1.23
N THR A 145 5.10 5.65 -0.39
CA THR A 145 4.59 7.03 -0.40
C THR A 145 5.10 7.75 0.83
N LYS A 146 5.72 8.92 0.66
CA LYS A 146 6.07 9.86 1.72
C LYS A 146 5.02 10.98 1.75
N TYR A 147 4.38 11.15 2.91
CA TYR A 147 3.34 12.16 3.11
C TYR A 147 3.77 13.18 4.17
N ASP A 148 3.59 14.45 3.89
CA ASP A 148 3.82 15.55 4.83
C ASP A 148 2.55 15.77 5.64
N LEU A 149 2.54 15.34 6.90
CA LEU A 149 1.42 15.51 7.83
C LEU A 149 1.14 16.98 8.13
N TYR A 150 2.18 17.82 8.16
CA TYR A 150 2.01 19.25 8.44
C TYR A 150 1.29 19.96 7.31
N ARG A 151 1.47 19.52 6.06
CA ARG A 151 0.93 20.13 4.85
C ARG A 151 -0.19 19.33 4.19
N LEU A 152 -0.51 18.17 4.71
CA LEU A 152 -1.57 17.28 4.23
C LEU A 152 -1.41 16.94 2.73
N ARG A 153 -0.18 16.60 2.32
CA ARG A 153 0.11 16.27 0.92
C ARG A 153 1.17 15.18 0.74
N VAL A 154 1.09 14.47 -0.36
CA VAL A 154 2.16 13.59 -0.82
C VAL A 154 3.33 14.43 -1.29
N VAL A 155 4.54 14.16 -0.80
CA VAL A 155 5.77 14.87 -1.17
C VAL A 155 6.75 14.01 -1.97
N ALA A 156 6.67 12.69 -1.87
CA ALA A 156 7.45 11.81 -2.72
C ALA A 156 6.79 10.44 -2.83
N GLU A 157 7.02 9.78 -3.96
CA GLU A 157 6.68 8.38 -4.18
C GLU A 157 7.78 7.67 -4.95
N VAL A 158 7.94 6.39 -4.71
CA VAL A 158 8.81 5.52 -5.49
C VAL A 158 8.28 4.10 -5.48
N ARG A 159 8.37 3.39 -6.59
CA ARG A 159 8.09 1.97 -6.62
C ARG A 159 9.39 1.21 -6.39
N ALA A 160 9.55 0.65 -5.19
CA ALA A 160 10.78 -0.04 -4.77
C ALA A 160 10.88 -1.49 -5.29
N GLY A 161 9.79 -2.04 -5.82
CA GLY A 161 9.78 -3.41 -6.33
C GLY A 161 8.42 -3.83 -6.89
N LEU A 162 8.29 -5.10 -7.25
CA LEU A 162 7.02 -5.69 -7.73
C LEU A 162 6.08 -6.06 -6.58
N ASN A 163 6.64 -6.32 -5.41
CA ASN A 163 5.90 -6.71 -4.21
C ASN A 163 6.68 -6.22 -2.97
N MET A 164 5.97 -5.64 -2.01
CA MET A 164 6.57 -5.17 -0.76
C MET A 164 5.72 -5.58 0.43
N ARG A 165 6.36 -5.83 1.57
CA ARG A 165 5.68 -6.21 2.81
C ARG A 165 5.74 -5.15 3.88
N ASN A 166 6.82 -4.40 3.94
CA ASN A 166 7.04 -3.41 4.98
C ASN A 166 8.08 -2.37 4.53
N VAL A 167 8.15 -1.28 5.26
CA VAL A 167 9.14 -0.22 5.13
C VAL A 167 9.68 0.11 6.53
N ALA A 168 10.91 0.57 6.60
CA ALA A 168 11.49 1.11 7.82
C ALA A 168 12.06 2.50 7.53
N VAL A 169 12.14 3.33 8.55
CA VAL A 169 12.76 4.65 8.48
C VAL A 169 13.84 4.69 9.56
N SER A 170 15.05 5.12 9.20
CA SER A 170 16.12 5.30 10.17
C SER A 170 15.82 6.45 11.15
N ALA A 171 16.41 6.40 12.32
CA ALA A 171 16.18 7.43 13.35
C ALA A 171 16.60 8.85 12.91
N ASP A 172 17.60 8.96 12.02
CA ASP A 172 18.02 10.22 11.42
C ASP A 172 17.19 10.66 10.20
N GLY A 173 16.20 9.85 9.80
CA GLY A 173 15.31 10.12 8.66
C GLY A 173 15.98 10.08 7.28
N ARG A 174 17.23 9.56 7.19
CA ARG A 174 18.01 9.55 5.94
C ARG A 174 17.82 8.28 5.12
N TRP A 175 17.40 7.18 5.76
CA TRP A 175 17.26 5.84 5.17
C TRP A 175 15.89 5.26 5.51
#